data_61a1929cd91c21a0d3f053c9e8a9b81c
#
_entry.id   61a1929cd91c21a0d3f053c9e8a9b81c
#
_cell.length_a   1.000
_cell.length_b   1.000
_cell.length_c   1.000
_cell.angle_alpha   90.00
_cell.angle_beta   90.00
_cell.angle_gamma   90.00
#
_symmetry.space_group_name_H-M   'P 1'
#
loop_
_entity.id
_entity.type
_entity.pdbx_description
1 polymer ?
#
loop_
_entity_poly.entity_id
_entity_poly.type
_entity_poly.pdbx_seq_one_letter_code
_entity_poly.pdbx_strand_id
1 'polypeptide(L)'
;KIRYVAVYDFGELYEKTKPGLNNYLSKEETEISLSQAVYRWSTRKKTADKIGKPIFAFAKYEKIYRITISISGAGLILISTELEIDIMETIEKILKIRDKYSQ
;
A
#
# COMPACT_ATOMS: atom_id res chain seq x y z
N LYS A 1 8.02 1.43 12.69
CA LYS A 1 7.76 2.67 11.95
C LYS A 1 6.61 2.59 10.96
N ILE A 2 6.07 1.40 10.76
CA ILE A 2 4.82 1.23 10.03
C ILE A 2 3.68 1.71 10.93
N ARG A 3 2.84 2.59 10.39
CA ARG A 3 1.69 3.16 11.11
C ARG A 3 0.41 2.40 10.82
N TYR A 4 0.25 1.93 9.58
CA TYR A 4 -1.00 1.37 9.11
C TYR A 4 -0.71 0.41 7.97
N VAL A 5 -1.41 -0.71 7.95
CA VAL A 5 -1.36 -1.70 6.86
C VAL A 5 -2.79 -2.07 6.50
N ALA A 6 -3.09 -2.08 5.22
CA ALA A 6 -4.32 -2.62 4.69
C ALA A 6 -4.01 -3.61 3.59
N VAL A 7 -4.75 -4.70 3.54
CA VAL A 7 -4.69 -5.68 2.44
C VAL A 7 -6.06 -5.71 1.79
N TYR A 8 -6.10 -5.38 0.51
CA TYR A 8 -7.32 -5.45 -0.29
C TYR A 8 -7.19 -6.66 -1.22
N ASP A 9 -8.07 -7.64 -1.07
CA ASP A 9 -8.01 -8.88 -1.83
C ASP A 9 -9.41 -9.43 -2.04
N PHE A 10 -9.74 -9.73 -3.30
CA PHE A 10 -11.05 -10.26 -3.70
C PHE A 10 -12.24 -9.44 -3.17
N GLY A 11 -12.10 -8.12 -3.14
CA GLY A 11 -13.15 -7.23 -2.66
C GLY A 11 -13.22 -7.08 -1.16
N GLU A 12 -12.39 -7.80 -0.41
CA GLU A 12 -12.33 -7.70 1.03
C GLU A 12 -11.15 -6.85 1.49
N LEU A 13 -11.35 -6.10 2.56
CA LEU A 13 -10.35 -5.22 3.13
C LEU A 13 -9.99 -5.68 4.55
N TYR A 14 -8.72 -5.90 4.79
CA TYR A 14 -8.18 -6.21 6.11
C TYR A 14 -7.27 -5.08 6.54
N GLU A 15 -7.51 -4.52 7.72
CA GLU A 15 -6.78 -3.35 8.19
C GLU A 15 -6.17 -3.58 9.56
N LYS A 16 -5.00 -2.96 9.79
CA LYS A 16 -4.40 -2.90 11.11
C LYS A 16 -3.66 -1.58 11.29
N THR A 17 -3.97 -0.89 12.37
CA THR A 17 -3.32 0.36 12.76
C THR A 17 -2.44 0.11 13.99
N LYS A 18 -1.27 0.73 14.00
CA LYS A 18 -0.38 0.63 15.16
C LYS A 18 -1.07 1.22 16.40
N PRO A 19 -1.13 0.49 17.53
CA PRO A 19 -1.77 1.00 18.74
C PRO A 19 -1.11 2.29 19.25
N GLY A 20 -1.91 3.15 19.84
CA GLY A 20 -1.42 4.37 20.49
C GLY A 20 -1.10 5.53 19.57
N LEU A 21 -1.28 5.37 18.25
CA LEU A 21 -1.06 6.47 17.32
C LEU A 21 -2.33 7.29 17.13
N ASN A 22 -2.14 8.60 16.98
CA ASN A 22 -3.19 9.47 16.50
C ASN A 22 -3.35 9.29 15.01
N ASN A 23 -4.55 8.98 14.56
CA ASN A 23 -4.83 8.89 13.13
C ASN A 23 -4.92 10.29 12.54
N TYR A 24 -4.21 10.53 11.45
CA TYR A 24 -4.31 11.80 10.73
C TYR A 24 -5.64 11.92 9.99
N LEU A 25 -6.23 10.80 9.60
CA LEU A 25 -7.46 10.76 8.84
C LEU A 25 -8.59 10.17 9.68
N SER A 26 -9.79 10.66 9.46
CA SER A 26 -11.00 10.03 10.01
C SER A 26 -11.22 8.67 9.33
N LYS A 27 -12.13 7.87 9.87
CA LYS A 27 -12.52 6.61 9.26
C LYS A 27 -13.04 6.80 7.84
N GLU A 28 -13.88 7.81 7.65
CA GLU A 28 -14.46 8.12 6.33
C GLU A 28 -13.39 8.56 5.33
N GLU A 29 -12.47 9.42 5.76
CA GLU A 29 -11.35 9.85 4.92
C GLU A 29 -10.44 8.69 4.54
N THR A 30 -10.21 7.77 5.47
CA THR A 30 -9.42 6.56 5.20
C THR A 30 -10.09 5.70 4.14
N GLU A 31 -11.41 5.47 4.23
CA GLU A 31 -12.14 4.68 3.25
C GLU A 31 -12.08 5.30 1.86
N ILE A 32 -12.26 6.62 1.75
CA ILE A 32 -12.16 7.34 0.48
C ILE A 32 -10.74 7.19 -0.09
N SER A 33 -9.74 7.36 0.75
CA SER A 33 -8.34 7.26 0.34
C SER A 33 -7.98 5.87 -0.17
N LEU A 34 -8.49 4.82 0.47
CA LEU A 34 -8.29 3.43 0.02
C LEU A 34 -8.93 3.19 -1.33
N SER A 35 -10.16 3.66 -1.52
CA SER A 35 -10.85 3.55 -2.81
C SER A 35 -10.07 4.24 -3.92
N GLN A 36 -9.54 5.42 -3.65
CA GLN A 36 -8.71 6.16 -4.61
C GLN A 36 -7.42 5.43 -4.94
N ALA A 37 -6.80 4.80 -3.95
CA ALA A 37 -5.58 4.02 -4.17
C ALA A 37 -5.83 2.83 -5.10
N VAL A 38 -6.93 2.11 -4.88
CA VAL A 38 -7.35 0.99 -5.74
C VAL A 38 -7.60 1.49 -7.16
N TYR A 39 -8.29 2.61 -7.32
CA TYR A 39 -8.56 3.19 -8.62
C TYR A 39 -7.28 3.59 -9.35
N ARG A 40 -6.35 4.27 -8.67
CA ARG A 40 -5.06 4.65 -9.27
C ARG A 40 -4.27 3.43 -9.71
N TRP A 41 -4.29 2.37 -8.92
CA TRP A 41 -3.59 1.14 -9.27
C TRP A 41 -4.19 0.50 -10.52
N SER A 42 -5.50 0.43 -10.63
CA SER A 42 -6.14 -0.13 -11.82
C SER A 42 -5.83 0.70 -13.07
N THR A 43 -5.67 2.01 -12.92
CA THR A 43 -5.23 2.88 -14.02
C THR A 43 -3.81 2.53 -14.48
N ARG A 44 -2.89 2.28 -13.53
CA ARG A 44 -1.52 1.87 -13.86
C ARG A 44 -1.47 0.55 -14.63
N LYS A 45 -2.39 -0.36 -14.37
CA LYS A 45 -2.43 -1.65 -15.06
C LYS A 45 -2.76 -1.53 -16.55
N LYS A 46 -3.35 -0.44 -16.98
CA LYS A 46 -3.75 -0.25 -18.38
C LYS A 46 -2.58 -0.25 -19.34
N THR A 47 -1.38 0.04 -18.88
CA THR A 47 -0.17 0.04 -19.70
C THR A 47 0.68 -1.22 -19.51
N ALA A 48 0.18 -2.20 -18.79
CA ALA A 48 0.96 -3.42 -18.46
C ALA A 48 1.39 -4.20 -19.69
N ASP A 49 0.60 -4.18 -20.78
CA ASP A 49 0.95 -4.88 -22.00
C ASP A 49 2.21 -4.32 -22.66
N LYS A 50 2.53 -3.07 -22.40
CA LYS A 50 3.66 -2.38 -23.05
C LYS A 50 4.88 -2.28 -22.15
N ILE A 51 4.69 -2.03 -20.87
CA ILE A 51 5.81 -1.78 -19.95
C ILE A 51 5.88 -2.77 -18.79
N GLY A 52 4.97 -3.75 -18.76
CA GLY A 52 4.93 -4.75 -17.69
C GLY A 52 4.00 -4.35 -16.56
N LYS A 53 3.72 -5.30 -15.69
CA LYS A 53 2.82 -5.10 -14.56
C LYS A 53 3.46 -4.16 -13.54
N PRO A 54 2.70 -3.23 -12.96
CA PRO A 54 3.22 -2.39 -11.88
C PRO A 54 3.50 -3.25 -10.64
N ILE A 55 4.62 -2.98 -9.98
CA ILE A 55 5.06 -3.76 -8.81
C ILE A 55 4.77 -3.00 -7.53
N PHE A 56 5.18 -1.75 -7.46
CA PHE A 56 4.90 -0.88 -6.32
C PHE A 56 4.87 0.58 -6.76
N ALA A 57 4.27 1.41 -5.92
CA ALA A 57 4.32 2.85 -6.04
C ALA A 57 4.34 3.44 -4.63
N PHE A 58 4.94 4.59 -4.46
CA PHE A 58 4.87 5.28 -3.19
C PHE A 58 4.75 6.78 -3.39
N ALA A 59 4.18 7.44 -2.39
CA ALA A 59 4.10 8.89 -2.34
C ALA A 59 4.62 9.37 -1.01
N LYS A 60 5.37 10.46 -1.04
CA LYS A 60 5.83 11.13 0.18
C LYS A 60 4.92 12.32 0.47
N TYR A 61 4.32 12.31 1.65
CA TYR A 61 3.58 13.44 2.19
C TYR A 61 4.45 14.16 3.22
N GLU A 62 4.03 15.30 3.68
CA GLU A 62 4.80 16.03 4.68
C GLU A 62 4.95 15.27 6.00
N LYS A 63 4.01 14.40 6.32
CA LYS A 63 3.98 13.69 7.60
C LYS A 63 4.20 12.19 7.52
N ILE A 64 3.96 11.58 6.36
CA ILE A 64 4.04 10.12 6.20
C ILE A 64 4.47 9.77 4.78
N TYR A 65 4.91 8.51 4.62
CA TYR A 65 4.94 7.84 3.32
C TYR A 65 3.71 6.97 3.16
N ARG A 66 3.24 6.84 1.94
CA ARG A 66 2.21 5.88 1.56
C ARG A 66 2.76 4.98 0.46
N ILE A 67 2.65 3.67 0.65
CA ILE A 67 3.19 2.67 -0.26
C ILE A 67 2.06 1.77 -0.72
N THR A 68 2.03 1.48 -2.02
CA THR A 68 1.09 0.51 -2.62
C THR A 68 1.90 -0.57 -3.30
N ILE A 69 1.60 -1.83 -2.98
CA ILE A 69 2.31 -2.98 -3.54
C ILE A 69 1.28 -3.97 -4.06
N SER A 70 1.51 -4.49 -5.25
CA SER A 70 0.63 -5.53 -5.80
C SER A 70 0.92 -6.87 -5.16
N ILE A 71 -0.14 -7.64 -4.94
CA ILE A 71 -0.05 -9.07 -4.66
C ILE A 71 -0.65 -9.82 -5.85
N SER A 72 -0.46 -11.14 -5.90
CA SER A 72 -0.93 -11.91 -7.04
C SER A 72 -2.42 -11.71 -7.28
N GLY A 73 -2.83 -11.63 -8.54
CA GLY A 73 -4.19 -11.36 -8.92
C GLY A 73 -4.52 -9.86 -8.85
N ALA A 74 -5.64 -9.50 -8.26
CA ALA A 74 -6.12 -8.14 -8.17
C ALA A 74 -5.87 -7.49 -6.80
N GLY A 75 -5.14 -8.17 -5.92
CA GLY A 75 -4.93 -7.70 -4.57
C GLY A 75 -3.87 -6.61 -4.44
N LEU A 76 -3.97 -5.82 -3.38
CA LEU A 76 -3.04 -4.75 -3.05
C LEU A 76 -2.70 -4.76 -1.57
N ILE A 77 -1.47 -4.39 -1.27
CA ILE A 77 -1.05 -4.04 0.08
C ILE A 77 -0.86 -2.53 0.12
N LEU A 78 -1.48 -1.89 1.09
CA LEU A 78 -1.45 -0.45 1.29
C LEU A 78 -0.83 -0.17 2.65
N ILE A 79 0.26 0.59 2.67
CA ILE A 79 1.02 0.81 3.90
C ILE A 79 1.27 2.30 4.09
N SER A 80 1.13 2.80 5.31
CA SER A 80 1.65 4.10 5.67
C SER A 80 2.74 3.96 6.72
N THR A 81 3.76 4.79 6.61
CA THR A 81 4.91 4.78 7.52
C THR A 81 5.26 6.16 7.98
N GLU A 82 6.06 6.24 9.03
CA GLU A 82 6.70 7.49 9.42
C GLU A 82 7.76 7.87 8.40
N LEU A 83 8.21 9.11 8.44
CA LEU A 83 9.21 9.61 7.47
C LEU A 83 10.63 9.15 7.78
N GLU A 84 10.91 8.77 9.02
CA GLU A 84 12.25 8.37 9.49
C GLU A 84 12.52 6.90 9.13
N ILE A 85 12.51 6.61 7.84
CA ILE A 85 12.81 5.28 7.30
C ILE A 85 13.61 5.44 6.01
N ASP A 86 14.33 4.38 5.64
CA ASP A 86 14.84 4.22 4.28
C ASP A 86 13.71 3.61 3.45
N ILE A 87 13.09 4.42 2.60
CA ILE A 87 11.88 3.99 1.87
C ILE A 87 12.16 2.82 0.94
N MET A 88 13.26 2.84 0.21
CA MET A 88 13.55 1.75 -0.73
C MET A 88 13.91 0.46 -0.01
N GLU A 89 14.67 0.53 1.06
CA GLU A 89 14.97 -0.64 1.88
C GLU A 89 13.70 -1.24 2.48
N THR A 90 12.80 -0.38 2.96
CA THR A 90 11.51 -0.80 3.52
C THR A 90 10.67 -1.52 2.46
N ILE A 91 10.56 -0.95 1.26
CA ILE A 91 9.82 -1.56 0.16
C ILE A 91 10.43 -2.91 -0.21
N GLU A 92 11.73 -3.02 -0.31
CA GLU A 92 12.41 -4.28 -0.64
C GLU A 92 12.14 -5.36 0.39
N LYS A 93 12.14 -5.02 1.67
CA LYS A 93 11.81 -5.96 2.75
C LYS A 93 10.37 -6.46 2.64
N ILE A 94 9.44 -5.56 2.34
CA ILE A 94 8.03 -5.91 2.17
C ILE A 94 7.85 -6.83 0.97
N LEU A 95 8.51 -6.53 -0.15
CA LEU A 95 8.47 -7.38 -1.34
C LEU A 95 8.97 -8.80 -1.05
N LYS A 96 10.04 -8.93 -0.29
CA LYS A 96 10.56 -10.25 0.11
C LYS A 96 9.57 -11.02 0.96
N ILE A 97 8.91 -10.36 1.90
CA ILE A 97 7.88 -10.98 2.74
C ILE A 97 6.71 -11.42 1.87
N ARG A 98 6.24 -10.55 0.97
CA ARG A 98 5.17 -10.89 0.03
C ARG A 98 5.51 -12.15 -0.76
N ASP A 99 6.69 -12.21 -1.35
CA ASP A 99 7.12 -13.32 -2.20
C ASP A 99 7.22 -14.63 -1.42
N LYS A 100 7.64 -14.55 -0.15
CA LYS A 100 7.73 -15.72 0.72
C LYS A 100 6.35 -16.33 1.00
N TYR A 101 5.31 -15.52 1.13
CA TYR A 101 3.97 -15.98 1.50
C TYR A 101 2.99 -16.12 0.34
N SER A 102 3.40 -15.79 -0.88
CA SER A 102 2.53 -15.86 -2.06
C SER A 102 2.76 -17.10 -2.91
N GLN A 103 3.55 -18.01 -2.43
CA GLN A 103 3.83 -19.27 -3.14
C GLN A 103 2.84 -20.36 -2.76
#